data_160cf956914f8006295ed8eb389d0284
#
_entry.id   160cf956914f8006295ed8eb389d0284
#
_cell.length_a   1.000
_cell.length_b   1.000
_cell.length_c   1.000
_cell.angle_alpha   90.00
_cell.angle_beta   90.00
_cell.angle_gamma   90.00
#
_symmetry.space_group_name_H-M   'P 1'
#
loop_
_entity.id
_entity.type
_entity.pdbx_description
1 polymer ?
#
loop_
_entity_poly.entity_id
_entity_poly.type
_entity_poly.pdbx_seq_one_letter_code
_entity_poly.pdbx_strand_id
1 'polypeptide(L)'
;MTRLTEVYPADRITLREVGLRDGLQLARALPATAAKIAWLGREGAAGVRHFEIGSFLPAARFPQFADIDAMIAVAARLDLHSAGLTLNERGADAALATEIREMVCVVSATEAHSEANMRRSRADAVALVGRVAALRDAAAPEKLVNAGIAMAFGCSISGEVDPEEVVRLAGACLDAGADIVGIADTVGYAGPKAVGALCARLDRLCGDRPFIIHLHDTRGMGIANAAAALDNGARVIDASLGGLGGCPFAPGATGNVVFEDVVFMAESMGFPTGIDLGGLKEARSIAEEAMPGEEFHGALHRAGPPENTKWEAVGAD
;
A
#
# COMPACT_ATOMS: atom_id res chain seq x y z
N MET A 1 21.81 -11.35 3.60
CA MET A 1 20.61 -10.58 3.20
C MET A 1 19.57 -10.78 4.27
N THR A 2 18.90 -9.75 4.70
CA THR A 2 17.75 -9.90 5.58
C THR A 2 16.57 -10.32 4.72
N ARG A 3 15.60 -11.06 5.25
CA ARG A 3 14.38 -11.44 4.57
C ARG A 3 13.63 -10.24 3.96
N LEU A 4 13.67 -9.08 4.61
CA LEU A 4 13.09 -7.86 4.07
C LEU A 4 13.66 -7.50 2.69
N THR A 5 14.99 -7.59 2.50
CA THR A 5 15.66 -7.27 1.24
C THR A 5 15.46 -8.32 0.15
N GLU A 6 15.01 -9.52 0.49
CA GLU A 6 14.56 -10.53 -0.48
C GLU A 6 13.17 -10.19 -1.04
N VAL A 7 12.29 -9.66 -0.18
CA VAL A 7 10.93 -9.24 -0.56
C VAL A 7 10.94 -7.87 -1.23
N TYR A 8 11.67 -6.93 -0.65
CA TYR A 8 11.77 -5.55 -1.10
C TYR A 8 13.24 -5.18 -1.37
N PRO A 9 13.77 -5.52 -2.55
CA PRO A 9 15.16 -5.20 -2.89
C PRO A 9 15.39 -3.69 -2.95
N ALA A 10 16.49 -3.21 -2.36
CA ALA A 10 16.81 -1.78 -2.33
C ALA A 10 17.32 -1.24 -3.68
N ASP A 11 17.76 -2.12 -4.59
CA ASP A 11 18.33 -1.79 -5.90
C ASP A 11 17.29 -1.63 -7.01
N ARG A 12 16.02 -1.93 -6.72
CA ARG A 12 14.89 -1.79 -7.65
C ARG A 12 13.66 -1.26 -6.95
N ILE A 13 12.70 -0.79 -7.73
CA ILE A 13 11.40 -0.40 -7.17
C ILE A 13 10.47 -1.61 -7.03
N THR A 14 9.58 -1.51 -6.05
CA THR A 14 8.46 -2.42 -5.86
C THR A 14 7.18 -1.62 -5.85
N LEU A 15 6.27 -1.95 -6.75
CA LEU A 15 4.91 -1.41 -6.73
C LEU A 15 3.99 -2.42 -6.03
N ARG A 16 3.26 -1.95 -5.02
CA ARG A 16 2.29 -2.76 -4.26
C ARG A 16 0.89 -2.36 -4.68
N GLU A 17 0.11 -3.34 -5.12
CA GLU A 17 -1.31 -3.15 -5.44
C GLU A 17 -2.13 -3.21 -4.15
N VAL A 18 -2.83 -2.12 -3.81
CA VAL A 18 -3.63 -2.03 -2.58
C VAL A 18 -5.15 -1.96 -2.84
N GLY A 19 -5.58 -2.08 -4.08
CA GLY A 19 -6.99 -1.98 -4.49
C GLY A 19 -7.88 -3.00 -3.79
N LEU A 20 -7.41 -4.24 -3.64
CA LEU A 20 -8.14 -5.32 -2.97
C LEU A 20 -8.32 -5.11 -1.45
N ARG A 21 -7.55 -4.20 -0.83
CA ARG A 21 -7.74 -3.82 0.58
C ARG A 21 -8.16 -2.37 0.71
N ASP A 22 -7.27 -1.40 0.42
CA ASP A 22 -7.56 0.02 0.60
C ASP A 22 -8.62 0.51 -0.38
N GLY A 23 -8.51 0.09 -1.63
CA GLY A 23 -9.47 0.37 -2.68
C GLY A 23 -10.88 -0.09 -2.33
N LEU A 24 -11.04 -1.31 -1.83
CA LEU A 24 -12.33 -1.88 -1.45
C LEU A 24 -12.85 -1.40 -0.08
N GLN A 25 -12.03 -0.74 0.74
CA GLN A 25 -12.42 -0.38 2.11
C GLN A 25 -13.66 0.48 2.17
N LEU A 26 -13.84 1.39 1.20
CA LEU A 26 -14.96 2.32 1.10
C LEU A 26 -15.82 2.11 -0.15
N ALA A 27 -15.54 1.08 -0.93
CA ALA A 27 -16.31 0.76 -2.12
C ALA A 27 -17.77 0.49 -1.76
N ARG A 28 -18.69 1.00 -2.56
CA ARG A 28 -20.14 0.78 -2.41
C ARG A 28 -20.56 -0.52 -3.06
N ALA A 29 -19.95 -0.84 -4.21
CA ALA A 29 -20.12 -2.11 -4.89
C ALA A 29 -19.07 -3.11 -4.38
N LEU A 30 -19.51 -4.22 -3.79
CA LEU A 30 -18.62 -5.26 -3.29
C LEU A 30 -18.47 -6.35 -4.34
N PRO A 31 -17.28 -6.53 -4.94
CA PRO A 31 -17.08 -7.57 -5.93
C PRO A 31 -17.17 -8.95 -5.27
N ALA A 32 -17.79 -9.91 -5.98
CA ALA A 32 -17.81 -11.30 -5.54
C ALA A 32 -16.40 -11.88 -5.45
N THR A 33 -16.18 -12.85 -4.57
CA THR A 33 -14.89 -13.52 -4.37
C THR A 33 -14.26 -14.01 -5.68
N ALA A 34 -15.08 -14.58 -6.59
CA ALA A 34 -14.60 -15.04 -7.89
C ALA A 34 -14.02 -13.91 -8.75
N ALA A 35 -14.62 -12.72 -8.71
CA ALA A 35 -14.13 -11.56 -9.43
C ALA A 35 -12.81 -11.02 -8.82
N LYS A 36 -12.70 -10.97 -7.49
CA LYS A 36 -11.45 -10.62 -6.82
C LYS A 36 -10.32 -11.60 -7.15
N ILE A 37 -10.61 -12.89 -7.19
CA ILE A 37 -9.64 -13.93 -7.59
C ILE A 37 -9.21 -13.73 -9.03
N ALA A 38 -10.14 -13.44 -9.94
CA ALA A 38 -9.82 -13.18 -11.34
C ALA A 38 -8.98 -11.90 -11.50
N TRP A 39 -9.34 -10.84 -10.79
CA TRP A 39 -8.57 -9.58 -10.73
C TRP A 39 -7.14 -9.84 -10.24
N LEU A 40 -6.96 -10.40 -9.03
CA LEU A 40 -5.65 -10.74 -8.46
C LEU A 40 -4.82 -11.60 -9.43
N GLY A 41 -5.44 -12.63 -10.02
CA GLY A 41 -4.77 -13.54 -10.95
C GLY A 41 -4.32 -12.83 -12.23
N ARG A 42 -5.14 -11.91 -12.75
CA ARG A 42 -4.79 -11.17 -13.99
C ARG A 42 -3.67 -10.16 -13.76
N GLU A 43 -3.68 -9.44 -12.64
CA GLU A 43 -2.57 -8.55 -12.26
C GLU A 43 -1.29 -9.33 -11.99
N GLY A 44 -1.38 -10.47 -11.30
CA GLY A 44 -0.26 -11.38 -11.09
C GLY A 44 0.35 -11.87 -12.41
N ALA A 45 -0.50 -12.21 -13.40
CA ALA A 45 -0.06 -12.57 -14.75
C ALA A 45 0.54 -11.38 -15.52
N ALA A 46 0.11 -10.15 -15.23
CA ALA A 46 0.68 -8.93 -15.78
C ALA A 46 2.02 -8.51 -15.14
N GLY A 47 2.53 -9.27 -14.16
CA GLY A 47 3.82 -9.03 -13.52
C GLY A 47 3.76 -8.38 -12.13
N VAL A 48 2.58 -8.03 -11.63
CA VAL A 48 2.43 -7.52 -10.25
C VAL A 48 2.74 -8.65 -9.27
N ARG A 49 3.61 -8.39 -8.30
CA ARG A 49 4.08 -9.40 -7.34
C ARG A 49 3.71 -9.13 -5.90
N HIS A 50 3.35 -7.89 -5.55
CA HIS A 50 3.09 -7.46 -4.19
C HIS A 50 1.68 -6.88 -4.07
N PHE A 51 0.89 -7.41 -3.13
CA PHE A 51 -0.51 -7.05 -2.95
C PHE A 51 -0.87 -6.86 -1.49
N GLU A 52 -1.65 -5.84 -1.17
CA GLU A 52 -2.43 -5.81 0.05
C GLU A 52 -3.84 -6.34 -0.27
N ILE A 53 -4.14 -7.58 0.18
CA ILE A 53 -5.27 -8.37 -0.32
C ILE A 53 -6.49 -8.38 0.58
N GLY A 54 -6.43 -7.75 1.73
CA GLY A 54 -7.58 -7.71 2.64
C GLY A 54 -7.21 -7.34 4.07
N SER A 55 -8.11 -7.65 4.99
CA SER A 55 -7.98 -7.27 6.39
C SER A 55 -8.52 -8.37 7.31
N PHE A 56 -7.86 -8.58 8.44
CA PHE A 56 -8.29 -9.46 9.53
C PHE A 56 -9.29 -8.78 10.48
N LEU A 57 -10.08 -7.85 9.94
CA LEU A 57 -11.18 -7.21 10.64
C LEU A 57 -12.43 -8.11 10.65
N PRO A 58 -13.34 -7.94 11.64
CA PRO A 58 -14.56 -8.74 11.69
C PRO A 58 -15.43 -8.61 10.43
N ALA A 59 -15.68 -9.72 9.74
CA ALA A 59 -16.49 -9.79 8.52
C ALA A 59 -17.89 -9.17 8.67
N ALA A 60 -18.50 -9.26 9.84
CA ALA A 60 -19.81 -8.65 10.10
C ALA A 60 -19.80 -7.11 9.96
N ARG A 61 -18.65 -6.46 10.17
CA ARG A 61 -18.50 -5.02 10.01
C ARG A 61 -17.84 -4.64 8.69
N PHE A 62 -17.02 -5.53 8.15
CA PHE A 62 -16.25 -5.33 6.92
C PHE A 62 -16.47 -6.51 5.97
N PRO A 63 -17.68 -6.65 5.39
CA PRO A 63 -18.04 -7.79 4.55
C PRO A 63 -17.19 -7.93 3.30
N GLN A 64 -16.59 -6.82 2.83
CA GLN A 64 -15.65 -6.81 1.70
C GLN A 64 -14.39 -7.63 1.94
N PHE A 65 -14.06 -7.99 3.18
CA PHE A 65 -12.90 -8.81 3.54
C PHE A 65 -13.29 -10.17 4.13
N ALA A 66 -14.55 -10.57 4.02
CA ALA A 66 -15.04 -11.84 4.55
C ALA A 66 -14.37 -13.07 3.90
N ASP A 67 -13.83 -12.90 2.72
CA ASP A 67 -13.18 -13.93 1.90
C ASP A 67 -11.65 -13.89 1.94
N ILE A 68 -11.06 -13.24 2.94
CA ILE A 68 -9.61 -13.06 3.04
C ILE A 68 -8.84 -14.39 2.96
N ASP A 69 -9.35 -15.47 3.56
CA ASP A 69 -8.70 -16.79 3.51
C ASP A 69 -8.62 -17.34 2.08
N ALA A 70 -9.68 -17.15 1.28
CA ALA A 70 -9.67 -17.54 -0.11
C ALA A 70 -8.67 -16.72 -0.93
N MET A 71 -8.57 -15.42 -0.66
CA MET A 71 -7.60 -14.53 -1.33
C MET A 71 -6.16 -14.91 -0.97
N ILE A 72 -5.89 -15.22 0.31
CA ILE A 72 -4.57 -15.69 0.76
C ILE A 72 -4.17 -16.99 0.06
N ALA A 73 -5.07 -17.97 0.01
CA ALA A 73 -4.81 -19.25 -0.64
C ALA A 73 -4.49 -19.10 -2.14
N VAL A 74 -5.17 -18.16 -2.82
CA VAL A 74 -4.88 -17.87 -4.24
C VAL A 74 -3.53 -17.16 -4.38
N ALA A 75 -3.22 -16.16 -3.56
CA ALA A 75 -1.95 -15.47 -3.59
C ALA A 75 -0.77 -16.41 -3.33
N ALA A 76 -0.90 -17.34 -2.35
CA ALA A 76 0.10 -18.35 -2.06
C ALA A 76 0.33 -19.30 -3.25
N ARG A 77 -0.74 -19.79 -3.88
CA ARG A 77 -0.66 -20.68 -5.06
C ARG A 77 0.02 -20.00 -6.26
N LEU A 78 -0.15 -18.69 -6.41
CA LEU A 78 0.45 -17.90 -7.50
C LEU A 78 1.83 -17.35 -7.13
N ASP A 79 2.35 -17.68 -5.97
CA ASP A 79 3.61 -17.18 -5.42
C ASP A 79 3.69 -15.63 -5.37
N LEU A 80 2.58 -14.99 -5.01
CA LEU A 80 2.49 -13.56 -4.83
C LEU A 80 2.79 -13.18 -3.37
N HIS A 81 3.51 -12.08 -3.17
CA HIS A 81 3.67 -11.52 -1.82
C HIS A 81 2.36 -10.84 -1.39
N SER A 82 1.77 -11.38 -0.33
CA SER A 82 0.48 -10.92 0.18
C SER A 82 0.63 -10.25 1.54
N ALA A 83 0.04 -9.06 1.66
CA ALA A 83 -0.07 -8.30 2.89
C ALA A 83 -1.53 -8.21 3.34
N GLY A 84 -1.75 -8.17 4.65
CA GLY A 84 -3.08 -8.04 5.24
C GLY A 84 -3.10 -7.12 6.45
N LEU A 85 -4.14 -6.29 6.54
CA LEU A 85 -4.30 -5.33 7.62
C LEU A 85 -4.62 -6.03 8.94
N THR A 86 -3.86 -5.70 9.99
CA THR A 86 -3.89 -6.33 11.31
C THR A 86 -3.96 -5.27 12.40
N LEU A 87 -5.15 -4.97 12.93
CA LEU A 87 -5.35 -3.83 13.83
C LEU A 87 -5.31 -4.21 15.34
N ASN A 88 -5.13 -5.47 15.67
CA ASN A 88 -5.05 -5.95 17.05
C ASN A 88 -4.44 -7.35 17.12
N GLU A 89 -4.15 -7.83 18.33
CA GLU A 89 -3.54 -9.14 18.58
C GLU A 89 -4.38 -10.30 18.03
N ARG A 90 -5.71 -10.24 18.15
CA ARG A 90 -6.60 -11.27 17.59
C ARG A 90 -6.48 -11.35 16.06
N GLY A 91 -6.35 -10.20 15.40
CA GLY A 91 -6.08 -10.15 13.95
C GLY A 91 -4.69 -10.71 13.62
N ALA A 92 -3.69 -10.44 14.47
CA ALA A 92 -2.35 -11.00 14.32
C ALA A 92 -2.35 -12.52 14.47
N ASP A 93 -3.02 -13.07 15.50
CA ASP A 93 -3.16 -14.53 15.69
C ASP A 93 -3.83 -15.18 14.47
N ALA A 94 -4.90 -14.56 13.94
CA ALA A 94 -5.57 -15.05 12.74
C ALA A 94 -4.63 -15.01 11.52
N ALA A 95 -3.87 -13.93 11.33
CA ALA A 95 -2.89 -13.79 10.25
C ALA A 95 -1.76 -14.83 10.36
N LEU A 96 -1.27 -15.08 11.55
CA LEU A 96 -0.21 -16.07 11.81
C LEU A 96 -0.65 -17.50 11.46
N ALA A 97 -1.95 -17.80 11.58
CA ALA A 97 -2.51 -19.10 11.24
C ALA A 97 -2.73 -19.33 9.73
N THR A 98 -2.46 -18.34 8.89
CA THR A 98 -2.63 -18.39 7.42
C THR A 98 -1.29 -18.33 6.68
N GLU A 99 -1.32 -18.41 5.35
CA GLU A 99 -0.16 -18.22 4.47
C GLU A 99 0.10 -16.74 4.11
N ILE A 100 -0.53 -15.78 4.78
CA ILE A 100 -0.23 -14.34 4.58
C ILE A 100 1.26 -14.10 4.86
N ARG A 101 1.93 -13.30 4.03
CA ARG A 101 3.37 -13.08 4.13
C ARG A 101 3.76 -11.82 4.89
N GLU A 102 2.83 -10.86 4.99
CA GLU A 102 3.06 -9.59 5.68
C GLU A 102 1.83 -9.14 6.49
N MET A 103 2.06 -8.75 7.72
CA MET A 103 1.04 -8.18 8.62
C MET A 103 1.21 -6.66 8.68
N VAL A 104 0.17 -5.92 8.30
CA VAL A 104 0.17 -4.46 8.29
C VAL A 104 -0.48 -3.93 9.56
N CYS A 105 0.31 -3.30 10.42
CA CYS A 105 -0.15 -2.55 11.58
C CYS A 105 -0.31 -1.07 11.22
N VAL A 106 -1.32 -0.40 11.78
CA VAL A 106 -1.52 1.04 11.56
C VAL A 106 -1.15 1.81 12.82
N VAL A 107 -0.37 2.86 12.60
CA VAL A 107 -0.05 3.90 13.59
C VAL A 107 -0.47 5.23 12.99
N SER A 108 -0.78 6.23 13.81
CA SER A 108 -1.11 7.57 13.29
C SER A 108 -0.04 8.59 13.67
N ALA A 109 0.24 9.52 12.76
CA ALA A 109 1.13 10.65 13.05
C ALA A 109 0.56 11.59 14.13
N THR A 110 -0.77 11.57 14.36
CA THR A 110 -1.42 12.44 15.35
C THR A 110 -2.24 11.66 16.38
N GLU A 111 -2.25 12.14 17.61
CA GLU A 111 -3.03 11.55 18.70
C GLU A 111 -4.54 11.60 18.39
N ALA A 112 -5.02 12.75 17.91
CA ALA A 112 -6.43 12.95 17.59
C ALA A 112 -6.96 11.94 16.56
N HIS A 113 -6.18 11.66 15.51
CA HIS A 113 -6.57 10.66 14.52
C HIS A 113 -6.41 9.23 15.07
N SER A 114 -5.39 8.96 15.89
CA SER A 114 -5.20 7.65 16.53
C SER A 114 -6.41 7.27 17.38
N GLU A 115 -6.86 8.17 18.23
CA GLU A 115 -8.06 7.98 19.06
C GLU A 115 -9.34 7.85 18.24
N ALA A 116 -9.55 8.73 17.24
CA ALA A 116 -10.75 8.71 16.41
C ALA A 116 -10.86 7.44 15.56
N ASN A 117 -9.76 6.99 14.95
CA ASN A 117 -9.74 5.89 13.99
C ASN A 117 -9.56 4.51 14.66
N MET A 118 -8.67 4.41 15.66
CA MET A 118 -8.28 3.14 16.26
C MET A 118 -8.70 3.00 17.72
N ARG A 119 -9.24 4.06 18.35
CA ARG A 119 -9.62 4.13 19.78
C ARG A 119 -8.45 3.74 20.69
N ARG A 120 -7.26 4.24 20.37
CA ARG A 120 -6.05 4.01 21.17
C ARG A 120 -5.09 5.17 21.01
N SER A 121 -4.23 5.35 22.01
CA SER A 121 -3.14 6.32 21.94
C SER A 121 -2.10 5.89 20.89
N ARG A 122 -1.29 6.84 20.43
CA ARG A 122 -0.15 6.56 19.55
C ARG A 122 0.86 5.63 20.22
N ALA A 123 1.11 5.82 21.51
CA ALA A 123 1.99 4.95 22.29
C ALA A 123 1.49 3.50 22.31
N ASP A 124 0.19 3.29 22.52
CA ASP A 124 -0.42 1.96 22.49
C ASP A 124 -0.41 1.34 21.09
N ALA A 125 -0.50 2.17 20.05
CA ALA A 125 -0.39 1.70 18.66
C ALA A 125 1.04 1.20 18.37
N VAL A 126 2.08 1.91 18.78
CA VAL A 126 3.47 1.46 18.67
C VAL A 126 3.72 0.21 19.53
N ALA A 127 3.19 0.19 20.76
CA ALA A 127 3.29 -1.00 21.62
C ALA A 127 2.61 -2.23 20.99
N LEU A 128 1.51 -2.05 20.26
CA LEU A 128 0.88 -3.13 19.48
C LEU A 128 1.82 -3.66 18.38
N VAL A 129 2.52 -2.79 17.66
CA VAL A 129 3.53 -3.23 16.68
C VAL A 129 4.54 -4.17 17.34
N GLY A 130 5.04 -3.82 18.52
CA GLY A 130 5.97 -4.67 19.29
C GLY A 130 5.38 -6.01 19.69
N ARG A 131 4.11 -6.05 20.12
CA ARG A 131 3.44 -7.31 20.45
C ARG A 131 3.23 -8.21 19.24
N VAL A 132 2.83 -7.61 18.09
CA VAL A 132 2.68 -8.35 16.84
C VAL A 132 4.03 -8.89 16.35
N ALA A 133 5.10 -8.10 16.45
CA ALA A 133 6.45 -8.54 16.10
C ALA A 133 6.89 -9.72 16.99
N ALA A 134 6.66 -9.64 18.31
CA ALA A 134 6.98 -10.74 19.24
C ALA A 134 6.19 -12.02 18.95
N LEU A 135 4.89 -11.90 18.62
CA LEU A 135 4.07 -13.05 18.21
C LEU A 135 4.60 -13.67 16.89
N ARG A 136 4.95 -12.84 15.91
CA ARG A 136 5.55 -13.26 14.66
C ARG A 136 6.87 -14.01 14.89
N ASP A 137 7.77 -13.46 15.70
CA ASP A 137 9.08 -14.06 15.99
C ASP A 137 8.96 -15.44 16.63
N ALA A 138 7.93 -15.62 17.47
CA ALA A 138 7.67 -16.89 18.14
C ALA A 138 7.00 -17.95 17.26
N ALA A 139 6.12 -17.55 16.31
CA ALA A 139 5.25 -18.49 15.58
C ALA A 139 5.60 -18.63 14.09
N ALA A 140 6.04 -17.56 13.42
CA ALA A 140 6.24 -17.51 11.98
C ALA A 140 7.31 -16.46 11.61
N PRO A 141 8.57 -16.67 12.03
CA PRO A 141 9.65 -15.69 11.83
C PRO A 141 9.92 -15.38 10.36
N GLU A 142 9.36 -16.14 9.43
CA GLU A 142 9.39 -15.89 7.99
C GLU A 142 8.44 -14.77 7.55
N LYS A 143 7.45 -14.35 8.29
CA LYS A 143 6.51 -13.27 7.92
C LYS A 143 7.09 -11.88 8.24
N LEU A 144 6.65 -10.87 7.54
CA LEU A 144 7.02 -9.48 7.81
C LEU A 144 5.98 -8.77 8.66
N VAL A 145 6.43 -7.81 9.47
CA VAL A 145 5.59 -6.84 10.17
C VAL A 145 5.86 -5.46 9.61
N ASN A 146 4.83 -4.85 9.06
CA ASN A 146 4.83 -3.52 8.48
C ASN A 146 4.08 -2.55 9.41
N ALA A 147 4.67 -1.41 9.71
CA ALA A 147 4.02 -0.34 10.47
C ALA A 147 3.72 0.84 9.54
N GLY A 148 2.47 0.95 9.09
CA GLY A 148 1.98 2.06 8.28
C GLY A 148 1.61 3.28 9.14
N ILE A 149 2.24 4.43 8.88
CA ILE A 149 1.99 5.68 9.59
C ILE A 149 1.01 6.55 8.78
N ALA A 150 -0.25 6.55 9.19
CA ALA A 150 -1.28 7.37 8.60
C ALA A 150 -1.12 8.86 8.97
N MET A 151 -1.68 9.77 8.15
CA MET A 151 -1.65 11.23 8.35
C MET A 151 -0.24 11.83 8.42
N ALA A 152 0.74 11.26 7.73
CA ALA A 152 2.14 11.67 7.82
C ALA A 152 2.43 13.07 7.26
N PHE A 153 1.56 13.60 6.41
CA PHE A 153 1.75 14.90 5.73
C PHE A 153 0.70 15.96 6.14
N GLY A 154 -0.13 15.64 7.07
CA GLY A 154 -1.20 16.50 7.57
C GLY A 154 -2.39 15.67 8.02
N CYS A 155 -3.13 16.20 8.96
CA CYS A 155 -4.26 15.53 9.59
C CYS A 155 -5.54 16.35 9.42
N SER A 156 -6.62 15.71 8.95
CA SER A 156 -7.93 16.36 8.80
C SER A 156 -8.58 16.75 10.13
N ILE A 157 -8.08 16.23 11.26
CA ILE A 157 -8.61 16.51 12.59
C ILE A 157 -7.77 17.58 13.31
N SER A 158 -6.43 17.45 13.30
CA SER A 158 -5.52 18.31 14.07
C SER A 158 -4.68 19.26 13.22
N GLY A 159 -4.81 19.23 11.89
CA GLY A 159 -4.10 20.15 10.99
C GLY A 159 -2.67 19.71 10.67
N GLU A 160 -1.71 20.61 10.85
CA GLU A 160 -0.31 20.39 10.50
C GLU A 160 0.31 19.24 11.30
N VAL A 161 1.22 18.51 10.64
CA VAL A 161 2.01 17.43 11.23
C VAL A 161 3.49 17.76 11.07
N ASP A 162 4.21 17.76 12.18
CA ASP A 162 5.66 17.97 12.17
C ASP A 162 6.37 16.76 11.52
N PRO A 163 7.14 16.95 10.42
CA PRO A 163 7.89 15.87 9.80
C PRO A 163 8.89 15.19 10.74
N GLU A 164 9.46 15.90 11.71
CA GLU A 164 10.37 15.28 12.70
C GLU A 164 9.64 14.28 13.59
N GLU A 165 8.40 14.57 13.92
CA GLU A 165 7.56 13.66 14.69
C GLU A 165 7.23 12.38 13.91
N VAL A 166 7.02 12.48 12.59
CA VAL A 166 6.83 11.31 11.72
C VAL A 166 8.10 10.44 11.69
N VAL A 167 9.27 11.04 11.53
CA VAL A 167 10.56 10.34 11.55
C VAL A 167 10.80 9.66 12.90
N ARG A 168 10.54 10.37 14.01
CA ARG A 168 10.64 9.80 15.37
C ARG A 168 9.71 8.60 15.57
N LEU A 169 8.49 8.71 15.06
CA LEU A 169 7.49 7.65 15.14
C LEU A 169 7.88 6.41 14.29
N ALA A 170 8.44 6.65 13.10
CA ALA A 170 8.98 5.59 12.25
C ALA A 170 10.13 4.84 12.96
N GLY A 171 11.06 5.58 13.57
CA GLY A 171 12.12 4.98 14.40
C GLY A 171 11.55 4.15 15.55
N ALA A 172 10.56 4.67 16.27
CA ALA A 172 9.92 3.94 17.36
C ALA A 172 9.23 2.64 16.90
N CYS A 173 8.64 2.62 15.70
CA CYS A 173 8.07 1.40 15.11
C CYS A 173 9.15 0.38 14.75
N LEU A 174 10.26 0.82 14.17
CA LEU A 174 11.40 -0.06 13.88
C LEU A 174 12.02 -0.63 15.16
N ASP A 175 12.21 0.19 16.19
CA ASP A 175 12.72 -0.22 17.51
C ASP A 175 11.76 -1.19 18.19
N ALA A 176 10.46 -1.08 17.96
CA ALA A 176 9.45 -2.01 18.45
C ALA A 176 9.44 -3.37 17.70
N GLY A 177 10.18 -3.50 16.60
CA GLY A 177 10.36 -4.77 15.87
C GLY A 177 9.61 -4.84 14.53
N ALA A 178 9.11 -3.71 14.00
CA ALA A 178 8.67 -3.67 12.61
C ALA A 178 9.85 -3.93 11.67
N ASP A 179 9.63 -4.73 10.63
CA ASP A 179 10.63 -4.99 9.59
C ASP A 179 10.71 -3.83 8.60
N ILE A 180 9.57 -3.21 8.30
CA ILE A 180 9.42 -2.11 7.37
C ILE A 180 8.42 -1.08 7.92
N VAL A 181 8.65 0.18 7.60
CA VAL A 181 7.72 1.28 7.89
C VAL A 181 7.17 1.86 6.61
N GLY A 182 5.91 2.28 6.64
CA GLY A 182 5.27 3.05 5.58
C GLY A 182 4.80 4.40 6.08
N ILE A 183 4.80 5.41 5.21
CA ILE A 183 4.18 6.72 5.48
C ILE A 183 3.08 6.99 4.48
N ALA A 184 1.96 7.54 4.95
CA ALA A 184 0.79 7.77 4.12
C ALA A 184 0.36 9.23 4.07
N ASP A 185 0.15 9.75 2.87
CA ASP A 185 -0.63 10.96 2.60
C ASP A 185 -2.12 10.61 2.54
N THR A 186 -2.65 10.23 3.69
CA THR A 186 -4.01 9.66 3.86
C THR A 186 -5.12 10.54 3.31
N VAL A 187 -4.91 11.84 3.28
CA VAL A 187 -5.94 12.83 2.86
C VAL A 187 -5.50 13.67 1.66
N GLY A 188 -4.37 13.33 1.03
CA GLY A 188 -3.83 14.01 -0.13
C GLY A 188 -3.51 15.48 0.14
N TYR A 189 -2.85 15.78 1.25
CA TYR A 189 -2.45 17.15 1.64
C TYR A 189 -1.05 17.51 1.15
N ALA A 190 -0.24 16.51 0.80
CA ALA A 190 1.15 16.73 0.41
C ALA A 190 1.29 17.26 -1.01
N GLY A 191 2.34 18.09 -1.18
CA GLY A 191 2.90 18.37 -2.50
C GLY A 191 4.29 17.75 -2.63
N PRO A 192 4.86 17.69 -3.86
CA PRO A 192 6.12 16.98 -4.14
C PRO A 192 7.30 17.41 -3.28
N LYS A 193 7.39 18.69 -2.94
CA LYS A 193 8.45 19.21 -2.07
C LYS A 193 8.41 18.60 -0.65
N ALA A 194 7.21 18.49 -0.08
CA ALA A 194 7.04 17.92 1.26
C ALA A 194 7.31 16.41 1.26
N VAL A 195 6.80 15.71 0.23
CA VAL A 195 7.03 14.27 0.06
C VAL A 195 8.53 13.99 -0.09
N GLY A 196 9.23 14.65 -1.01
CA GLY A 196 10.66 14.44 -1.20
C GLY A 196 11.48 14.74 0.06
N ALA A 197 11.14 15.83 0.78
CA ALA A 197 11.85 16.17 2.01
C ALA A 197 11.66 15.13 3.13
N LEU A 198 10.47 14.57 3.29
CA LEU A 198 10.22 13.53 4.29
C LEU A 198 10.84 12.18 3.87
N CYS A 199 10.73 11.80 2.57
CA CYS A 199 11.37 10.60 2.04
C CYS A 199 12.89 10.62 2.25
N ALA A 200 13.57 11.73 1.96
CA ALA A 200 15.01 11.87 2.20
C ALA A 200 15.41 11.73 3.68
N ARG A 201 14.52 12.05 4.62
CA ARG A 201 14.76 11.82 6.05
C ARG A 201 14.56 10.36 6.45
N LEU A 202 13.53 9.72 5.89
CA LEU A 202 13.29 8.29 6.12
C LEU A 202 14.37 7.43 5.49
N ASP A 203 14.88 7.78 4.32
CA ASP A 203 16.01 7.11 3.68
C ASP A 203 17.23 7.09 4.61
N ARG A 204 17.55 8.23 5.23
CA ARG A 204 18.62 8.30 6.24
C ARG A 204 18.34 7.51 7.53
N LEU A 205 17.08 7.48 7.98
CA LEU A 205 16.68 6.70 9.16
C LEU A 205 16.79 5.21 8.90
N CYS A 206 16.26 4.77 7.76
CA CYS A 206 16.13 3.36 7.40
C CYS A 206 17.47 2.76 6.91
N GLY A 207 18.38 3.58 6.36
CA GLY A 207 19.65 3.10 5.78
C GLY A 207 19.39 2.14 4.62
N ASP A 208 19.89 0.92 4.71
CA ASP A 208 19.71 -0.10 3.66
C ASP A 208 18.32 -0.76 3.66
N ARG A 209 17.45 -0.40 4.59
CA ARG A 209 16.07 -0.92 4.63
C ARG A 209 15.18 -0.06 3.75
N PRO A 210 14.42 -0.64 2.83
CA PRO A 210 13.38 0.12 2.11
C PRO A 210 12.29 0.60 3.07
N PHE A 211 11.60 1.66 2.67
CA PHE A 211 10.37 2.13 3.31
C PHE A 211 9.26 2.29 2.26
N ILE A 212 8.02 2.28 2.71
CA ILE A 212 6.84 2.36 1.84
C ILE A 212 6.32 3.79 1.81
N ILE A 213 5.94 4.26 0.63
CA ILE A 213 5.16 5.47 0.45
C ILE A 213 3.75 5.13 -0.07
N HIS A 214 2.73 5.57 0.65
CA HIS A 214 1.33 5.41 0.29
C HIS A 214 0.72 6.79 0.02
N LEU A 215 0.19 6.98 -1.18
CA LEU A 215 -0.23 8.29 -1.65
C LEU A 215 -1.68 8.27 -2.15
N HIS A 216 -2.43 9.29 -1.70
CA HIS A 216 -3.75 9.58 -2.25
C HIS A 216 -3.70 10.72 -3.27
N ASP A 217 -4.45 10.57 -4.36
CA ASP A 217 -4.54 11.56 -5.44
C ASP A 217 -5.69 12.56 -5.28
N THR A 218 -6.14 12.75 -4.05
CA THR A 218 -7.29 13.58 -3.67
C THR A 218 -7.29 14.98 -4.31
N ARG A 219 -6.11 15.55 -4.61
CA ARG A 219 -5.94 16.87 -5.22
C ARG A 219 -5.09 16.84 -6.49
N GLY A 220 -4.97 15.68 -7.14
CA GLY A 220 -4.23 15.54 -8.39
C GLY A 220 -2.71 15.64 -8.23
N MET A 221 -2.18 15.43 -7.03
CA MET A 221 -0.73 15.48 -6.78
C MET A 221 -0.09 14.08 -6.67
N GLY A 222 -0.86 13.01 -6.71
CA GLY A 222 -0.40 11.64 -6.44
C GLY A 222 0.80 11.23 -7.29
N ILE A 223 0.73 11.40 -8.61
CA ILE A 223 1.84 11.04 -9.53
C ILE A 223 3.08 11.92 -9.30
N ALA A 224 2.90 13.23 -9.13
CA ALA A 224 4.03 14.13 -8.84
C ALA A 224 4.68 13.80 -7.48
N ASN A 225 3.88 13.41 -6.51
CA ASN A 225 4.35 12.97 -5.19
C ASN A 225 5.11 11.64 -5.29
N ALA A 226 4.62 10.69 -6.10
CA ALA A 226 5.30 9.40 -6.33
C ALA A 226 6.66 9.59 -6.99
N ALA A 227 6.75 10.44 -8.02
CA ALA A 227 8.02 10.80 -8.64
C ALA A 227 9.00 11.44 -7.64
N ALA A 228 8.54 12.41 -6.85
CA ALA A 228 9.37 13.04 -5.82
C ALA A 228 9.83 12.03 -4.74
N ALA A 229 9.00 11.05 -4.40
CA ALA A 229 9.38 9.99 -3.46
C ALA A 229 10.51 9.11 -4.01
N LEU A 230 10.40 8.66 -5.27
CA LEU A 230 11.45 7.87 -5.94
C LEU A 230 12.78 8.62 -6.02
N ASP A 231 12.75 9.89 -6.40
CA ASP A 231 13.95 10.75 -6.47
C ASP A 231 14.63 10.94 -5.10
N ASN A 232 13.90 10.69 -4.01
CA ASN A 232 14.39 10.88 -2.63
C ASN A 232 14.44 9.58 -1.81
N GLY A 233 14.72 8.45 -2.46
CA GLY A 233 15.08 7.20 -1.79
C GLY A 233 13.95 6.20 -1.56
N ALA A 234 12.68 6.56 -1.79
CA ALA A 234 11.60 5.56 -1.72
C ALA A 234 11.80 4.47 -2.80
N ARG A 235 11.58 3.22 -2.41
CA ARG A 235 11.67 2.07 -3.33
C ARG A 235 10.43 1.18 -3.30
N VAL A 236 9.50 1.45 -2.40
CA VAL A 236 8.21 0.73 -2.35
C VAL A 236 7.08 1.75 -2.40
N ILE A 237 6.21 1.64 -3.41
CA ILE A 237 5.08 2.55 -3.62
C ILE A 237 3.78 1.76 -3.60
N ASP A 238 2.83 2.19 -2.77
CA ASP A 238 1.46 1.72 -2.79
C ASP A 238 0.66 2.49 -3.84
N ALA A 239 -0.11 1.78 -4.63
CA ALA A 239 -1.03 2.34 -5.61
C ALA A 239 -2.22 1.38 -5.81
N SER A 240 -3.31 1.86 -6.35
CA SER A 240 -4.51 1.05 -6.59
C SER A 240 -4.89 1.06 -8.07
N LEU A 241 -5.27 -0.10 -8.58
CA LEU A 241 -5.81 -0.24 -9.94
C LEU A 241 -6.96 0.74 -10.15
N GLY A 242 -6.85 1.57 -11.20
CA GLY A 242 -7.83 2.61 -11.48
C GLY A 242 -8.00 3.66 -10.38
N GLY A 243 -7.09 3.74 -9.40
CA GLY A 243 -7.17 4.71 -8.31
C GLY A 243 -8.33 4.45 -7.35
N LEU A 244 -8.79 3.20 -7.23
CA LEU A 244 -9.83 2.82 -6.28
C LEU A 244 -9.48 3.21 -4.85
N GLY A 245 -10.50 3.56 -4.08
CA GLY A 245 -10.39 3.89 -2.67
C GLY A 245 -10.63 5.37 -2.41
N GLY A 246 -11.82 5.70 -1.94
CA GLY A 246 -12.15 7.05 -1.49
C GLY A 246 -11.43 7.42 -0.18
N CYS A 247 -11.57 8.68 0.21
CA CYS A 247 -11.15 9.15 1.53
C CYS A 247 -12.40 9.53 2.34
N PRO A 248 -12.68 8.89 3.48
CA PRO A 248 -13.87 9.23 4.28
C PRO A 248 -13.81 10.66 4.82
N PHE A 249 -12.62 11.26 4.84
CA PHE A 249 -12.37 12.63 5.29
C PHE A 249 -12.37 13.66 4.15
N ALA A 250 -12.57 13.22 2.89
CA ALA A 250 -12.65 14.06 1.70
C ALA A 250 -13.67 13.49 0.70
N PRO A 251 -14.98 13.69 0.94
CA PRO A 251 -16.04 13.19 0.05
C PRO A 251 -15.87 13.74 -1.38
N GLY A 252 -15.97 12.85 -2.39
CA GLY A 252 -15.81 13.20 -3.81
C GLY A 252 -14.36 13.31 -4.28
N ALA A 253 -13.40 12.97 -3.43
CA ALA A 253 -12.00 12.90 -3.81
C ALA A 253 -11.71 11.59 -4.55
N THR A 254 -10.81 11.66 -5.55
CA THR A 254 -10.12 10.51 -6.10
C THR A 254 -9.44 9.74 -4.96
N GLY A 255 -9.35 8.42 -5.08
CA GLY A 255 -8.78 7.56 -4.04
C GLY A 255 -7.26 7.52 -4.03
N ASN A 256 -6.72 6.33 -4.03
CA ASN A 256 -5.30 6.08 -4.14
C ASN A 256 -4.73 6.64 -5.45
N VAL A 257 -3.44 6.88 -5.51
CA VAL A 257 -2.75 7.11 -6.78
C VAL A 257 -2.97 5.90 -7.71
N VAL A 258 -3.18 6.18 -8.98
CA VAL A 258 -3.54 5.16 -9.98
C VAL A 258 -2.35 4.26 -10.28
N PHE A 259 -2.52 2.95 -10.12
CA PHE A 259 -1.45 1.97 -10.27
C PHE A 259 -0.84 1.99 -11.67
N GLU A 260 -1.68 2.00 -12.72
CA GLU A 260 -1.25 2.03 -14.13
C GLU A 260 -0.44 3.30 -14.44
N ASP A 261 -0.87 4.44 -13.91
CA ASP A 261 -0.19 5.72 -14.11
C ASP A 261 1.17 5.74 -13.35
N VAL A 262 1.25 5.09 -12.17
CA VAL A 262 2.51 4.93 -11.42
C VAL A 262 3.47 4.01 -12.16
N VAL A 263 3.00 2.89 -12.74
CA VAL A 263 3.83 2.01 -13.60
C VAL A 263 4.42 2.82 -14.76
N PHE A 264 3.57 3.55 -15.48
CA PHE A 264 4.01 4.38 -16.59
C PHE A 264 5.03 5.45 -16.19
N MET A 265 4.78 6.16 -15.09
CA MET A 265 5.69 7.17 -14.53
C MET A 265 7.03 6.56 -14.14
N ALA A 266 7.04 5.44 -13.44
CA ALA A 266 8.24 4.77 -12.98
C ALA A 266 9.14 4.33 -14.15
N GLU A 267 8.56 3.67 -15.17
CA GLU A 267 9.27 3.30 -16.40
C GLU A 267 9.84 4.54 -17.11
N SER A 268 9.05 5.64 -17.18
CA SER A 268 9.50 6.92 -17.76
C SER A 268 10.67 7.55 -17.02
N MET A 269 10.80 7.28 -15.72
CA MET A 269 11.92 7.74 -14.89
C MET A 269 13.14 6.78 -14.95
N GLY A 270 13.05 5.68 -15.70
CA GLY A 270 14.13 4.69 -15.82
C GLY A 270 14.15 3.65 -14.70
N PHE A 271 13.04 3.47 -13.96
CA PHE A 271 12.87 2.41 -12.99
C PHE A 271 12.09 1.24 -13.62
N PRO A 272 12.73 0.12 -13.95
CA PRO A 272 12.04 -1.03 -14.53
C PRO A 272 11.09 -1.64 -13.52
N THR A 273 9.83 -1.81 -13.91
CA THR A 273 8.79 -2.43 -13.08
C THR A 273 8.57 -3.90 -13.41
N GLY A 274 8.80 -4.28 -14.66
CA GLY A 274 8.48 -5.60 -15.17
C GLY A 274 6.98 -5.87 -15.27
N ILE A 275 6.15 -4.82 -15.27
CA ILE A 275 4.68 -4.91 -15.28
C ILE A 275 4.14 -4.59 -16.67
N ASP A 276 3.32 -5.50 -17.22
CA ASP A 276 2.64 -5.33 -18.50
C ASP A 276 1.39 -4.45 -18.37
N LEU A 277 1.44 -3.26 -18.97
CA LEU A 277 0.32 -2.33 -18.99
C LEU A 277 -0.91 -2.87 -19.75
N GLY A 278 -0.70 -3.73 -20.77
CA GLY A 278 -1.79 -4.39 -21.46
C GLY A 278 -2.56 -5.35 -20.54
N GLY A 279 -1.82 -6.12 -19.76
CA GLY A 279 -2.39 -7.02 -18.75
C GLY A 279 -3.10 -6.28 -17.63
N LEU A 280 -2.62 -5.11 -17.21
CA LEU A 280 -3.31 -4.25 -16.24
C LEU A 280 -4.64 -3.74 -16.77
N LYS A 281 -4.72 -3.38 -18.05
CA LYS A 281 -5.98 -2.97 -18.71
C LYS A 281 -7.03 -4.07 -18.64
N GLU A 282 -6.64 -5.34 -18.84
CA GLU A 282 -7.55 -6.47 -18.72
C GLU A 282 -7.99 -6.71 -17.26
N ALA A 283 -7.06 -6.59 -16.29
CA ALA A 283 -7.37 -6.68 -14.87
C ALA A 283 -8.39 -5.59 -14.45
N ARG A 284 -8.17 -4.37 -14.95
CA ARG A 284 -9.07 -3.25 -14.72
C ARG A 284 -10.49 -3.52 -15.26
N SER A 285 -10.62 -4.07 -16.46
CA SER A 285 -11.94 -4.44 -17.00
C SER A 285 -12.69 -5.42 -16.09
N ILE A 286 -11.98 -6.39 -15.50
CA ILE A 286 -12.57 -7.32 -14.54
C ILE A 286 -13.09 -6.57 -13.29
N ALA A 287 -12.32 -5.62 -12.77
CA ALA A 287 -12.69 -4.83 -11.61
C ALA A 287 -13.89 -3.91 -11.91
N GLU A 288 -13.89 -3.21 -13.06
CA GLU A 288 -14.97 -2.32 -13.51
C GLU A 288 -16.29 -3.09 -13.70
N GLU A 289 -16.26 -4.26 -14.33
CA GLU A 289 -17.42 -5.11 -14.51
C GLU A 289 -17.99 -5.63 -13.18
N ALA A 290 -17.11 -5.94 -12.22
CA ALA A 290 -17.50 -6.46 -10.91
C ALA A 290 -18.03 -5.36 -9.96
N MET A 291 -17.75 -4.10 -10.24
CA MET A 291 -18.09 -2.96 -9.38
C MET A 291 -18.82 -1.85 -10.15
N PRO A 292 -20.04 -2.13 -10.70
CA PRO A 292 -20.79 -1.15 -11.46
C PRO A 292 -21.14 0.06 -10.59
N GLY A 293 -20.81 1.25 -11.09
CA GLY A 293 -21.05 2.53 -10.40
C GLY A 293 -19.93 3.01 -9.50
N GLU A 294 -18.85 2.25 -9.35
CA GLU A 294 -17.61 2.78 -8.79
C GLU A 294 -16.85 3.59 -9.85
N GLU A 295 -16.18 4.66 -9.41
CA GLU A 295 -15.38 5.50 -10.28
C GLU A 295 -13.94 4.96 -10.35
N PHE A 296 -13.49 4.72 -11.59
CA PHE A 296 -12.11 4.38 -11.89
C PHE A 296 -11.46 5.55 -12.63
N HIS A 297 -10.26 5.92 -12.17
CA HIS A 297 -9.51 7.05 -12.69
C HIS A 297 -8.31 6.57 -13.52
N GLY A 298 -7.48 7.46 -14.01
CA GLY A 298 -6.22 7.18 -14.70
C GLY A 298 -6.10 7.96 -16.00
N ALA A 299 -4.95 8.57 -16.19
CA ALA A 299 -4.61 9.28 -17.42
C ALA A 299 -4.22 8.29 -18.52
N LEU A 300 -3.42 7.30 -18.18
CA LEU A 300 -2.94 6.27 -19.10
C LEU A 300 -4.08 5.44 -19.68
N HIS A 301 -5.07 5.07 -18.86
CA HIS A 301 -6.23 4.32 -19.33
C HIS A 301 -7.00 5.08 -20.43
N ARG A 302 -7.12 6.40 -20.33
CA ARG A 302 -7.83 7.25 -21.31
C ARG A 302 -7.02 7.49 -22.57
N ALA A 303 -5.71 7.72 -22.44
CA ALA A 303 -4.82 8.10 -23.54
C ALA A 303 -4.19 6.88 -24.24
N GLY A 304 -4.07 5.76 -23.57
CA GLY A 304 -3.21 4.65 -23.99
C GLY A 304 -1.71 4.95 -23.80
N PRO A 305 -0.87 3.92 -23.86
CA PRO A 305 0.58 4.10 -23.93
C PRO A 305 0.97 4.75 -25.27
N PRO A 306 2.13 5.44 -25.37
CA PRO A 306 2.60 6.03 -26.61
C PRO A 306 2.83 4.96 -27.68
N GLU A 307 2.14 5.05 -28.82
CA GLU A 307 2.11 4.00 -29.87
C GLU A 307 3.40 3.86 -30.67
N ASN A 308 4.24 4.90 -30.75
CA ASN A 308 5.42 4.95 -31.62
C ASN A 308 6.73 5.10 -30.83
N THR A 309 6.73 4.88 -29.57
CA THR A 309 7.94 4.82 -28.74
C THR A 309 8.23 3.37 -28.39
N LYS A 310 9.47 2.95 -28.54
CA LYS A 310 9.88 1.70 -27.94
C LYS A 310 9.86 1.87 -26.41
N TRP A 311 8.77 1.42 -25.82
CA TRP A 311 8.77 1.05 -24.42
C TRP A 311 9.56 -0.25 -24.31
N GLU A 312 10.86 -0.15 -24.27
CA GLU A 312 11.66 -1.26 -23.77
C GLU A 312 11.58 -1.16 -22.26
N ALA A 313 10.88 -2.11 -21.65
CA ALA A 313 11.08 -2.35 -20.24
C ALA A 313 12.60 -2.46 -20.03
N VAL A 314 13.18 -1.54 -19.27
CA VAL A 314 14.61 -1.55 -18.98
C VAL A 314 14.88 -2.84 -18.21
N GLY A 315 15.43 -3.86 -18.91
CA GLY A 315 15.76 -5.15 -18.29
C GLY A 315 15.20 -6.41 -18.94
N ALA A 316 14.76 -6.35 -20.20
CA ALA A 316 14.44 -7.53 -21.01
C ALA A 316 15.67 -7.94 -21.86
N ASP A 317 16.79 -8.28 -21.19
CA ASP A 317 17.92 -9.03 -21.74
C ASP A 317 18.25 -10.24 -20.84
#